data_025a7791f044a8d1ce79ebac0336ab2d
#
_entry.id   025a7791f044a8d1ce79ebac0336ab2d
#
_cell.length_a   1.000
_cell.length_b   1.000
_cell.length_c   1.000
_cell.angle_alpha   90.00
_cell.angle_beta   90.00
_cell.angle_gamma   90.00
#
_symmetry.space_group_name_H-M   'P 1'
#
loop_
_entity.id
_entity.type
_entity.pdbx_description
1 polymer ?
#
loop_
_entity_poly.entity_id
_entity_poly.type
_entity_poly.pdbx_seq_one_letter_code
_entity_poly.pdbx_strand_id
1 'polypeptide(L)'
;MTQTSPQGEGRGPHEQGREILEGVRVGIAHHLGWAVAVTASAGHEVVDRRRIELIEPGMPAAPIEHDAKPLDDAAAARLVAEVRASALRATSASLDQLAASLPGPIVSMSLRAWPLDFPDDIAVQRRPPYESRADSVMYCQVLSDCAYERGWQVHLYGAKDVEAQAAGILGERAGDVLGRPRATLGPPWTKDHRISLAATIVAS
;
A
#
# COMPACT_ATOMS: atom_id res chain seq x y z
N MET A 1 68.33 -33.90 -14.46
CA MET A 1 67.06 -34.48 -13.92
C MET A 1 66.59 -33.56 -12.83
N THR A 2 65.68 -32.69 -13.16
CA THR A 2 65.10 -31.72 -12.22
C THR A 2 63.57 -31.70 -12.44
N GLN A 3 62.83 -32.26 -11.47
CA GLN A 3 61.39 -32.27 -11.50
C GLN A 3 60.86 -30.93 -10.94
N THR A 4 60.06 -30.26 -11.73
CA THR A 4 59.32 -29.08 -11.33
C THR A 4 57.91 -29.50 -10.96
N SER A 5 57.52 -29.27 -9.70
CA SER A 5 56.14 -29.44 -9.20
C SER A 5 55.29 -28.26 -9.61
N PRO A 6 54.04 -28.46 -9.99
CA PRO A 6 53.11 -27.36 -10.23
C PRO A 6 52.52 -26.83 -8.91
N GLN A 7 52.59 -25.52 -8.75
CA GLN A 7 51.94 -24.77 -7.65
C GLN A 7 50.42 -24.81 -7.84
N GLY A 8 49.73 -25.19 -6.74
CA GLY A 8 48.28 -25.12 -6.68
C GLY A 8 47.83 -23.67 -6.52
N GLU A 9 47.03 -23.22 -7.48
CA GLU A 9 46.30 -21.94 -7.38
C GLU A 9 45.19 -22.08 -6.31
N GLY A 10 45.40 -21.35 -5.25
CA GLY A 10 44.39 -21.14 -4.21
C GLY A 10 43.19 -20.39 -4.76
N ARG A 11 42.05 -21.05 -4.83
CA ARG A 11 40.77 -20.40 -5.07
C ARG A 11 40.49 -19.49 -3.88
N GLY A 12 40.46 -18.19 -4.14
CA GLY A 12 40.03 -17.17 -3.21
C GLY A 12 38.57 -17.39 -2.73
N PRO A 13 38.21 -16.82 -1.58
CA PRO A 13 36.87 -16.98 -1.03
C PRO A 13 35.84 -16.41 -2.01
N HIS A 14 34.80 -17.21 -2.23
CA HIS A 14 33.62 -16.80 -2.97
C HIS A 14 33.13 -15.45 -2.41
N GLU A 15 33.22 -14.39 -3.19
CA GLU A 15 32.39 -13.22 -3.08
C GLU A 15 30.93 -13.74 -3.29
N GLN A 16 30.27 -14.01 -2.18
CA GLN A 16 28.83 -14.09 -2.16
C GLN A 16 28.34 -12.70 -2.53
N GLY A 17 28.02 -12.50 -3.80
CA GLY A 17 27.39 -11.30 -4.30
C GLY A 17 26.21 -10.99 -3.41
N ARG A 18 26.28 -9.87 -2.71
CA ARG A 18 25.15 -9.27 -1.99
C ARG A 18 24.16 -8.93 -3.09
N GLU A 19 23.18 -9.82 -3.32
CA GLU A 19 22.06 -9.55 -4.20
C GLU A 19 21.43 -8.25 -3.68
N ILE A 20 21.59 -7.17 -4.43
CA ILE A 20 20.94 -5.90 -4.11
C ILE A 20 19.47 -6.22 -4.32
N LEU A 21 18.75 -6.44 -3.22
CA LEU A 21 17.32 -6.65 -3.25
C LEU A 21 16.71 -5.38 -3.85
N GLU A 22 16.27 -5.48 -5.09
CA GLU A 22 15.49 -4.42 -5.74
C GLU A 22 14.31 -4.09 -4.84
N GLY A 23 14.01 -2.77 -4.68
CA GLY A 23 12.93 -2.33 -3.82
C GLY A 23 11.58 -2.92 -4.24
N VAL A 24 10.72 -3.14 -3.25
CA VAL A 24 9.36 -3.65 -3.47
C VAL A 24 8.35 -2.49 -3.51
N ARG A 25 7.22 -2.72 -4.17
CA ARG A 25 6.12 -1.76 -4.31
C ARG A 25 4.90 -2.28 -3.58
N VAL A 26 4.17 -1.39 -2.90
CA VAL A 26 2.94 -1.74 -2.17
C VAL A 26 1.74 -1.11 -2.85
N GLY A 27 0.74 -1.91 -3.20
CA GLY A 27 -0.56 -1.43 -3.64
C GLY A 27 -1.58 -1.56 -2.51
N ILE A 28 -2.40 -0.54 -2.33
CA ILE A 28 -3.37 -0.46 -1.23
C ILE A 28 -4.79 -0.32 -1.78
N ALA A 29 -5.68 -1.26 -1.41
CA ALA A 29 -7.12 -1.12 -1.56
C ALA A 29 -7.73 -0.87 -0.17
N HIS A 30 -7.95 0.41 0.15
CA HIS A 30 -8.46 0.80 1.47
C HIS A 30 -9.98 0.77 1.55
N HIS A 31 -10.46 0.53 2.74
CA HIS A 31 -11.83 0.68 3.24
C HIS A 31 -11.82 1.62 4.43
N LEU A 32 -12.99 1.82 5.06
CA LEU A 32 -13.06 2.60 6.29
C LEU A 32 -12.47 1.78 7.45
N GLY A 33 -11.34 2.25 7.98
CA GLY A 33 -10.64 1.66 9.12
C GLY A 33 -9.70 0.48 8.82
N TRP A 34 -9.63 -0.02 7.59
CA TRP A 34 -8.71 -1.11 7.21
C TRP A 34 -8.36 -1.09 5.71
N ALA A 35 -7.38 -1.87 5.30
CA ALA A 35 -7.03 -2.01 3.89
C ALA A 35 -6.49 -3.41 3.56
N VAL A 36 -6.56 -3.78 2.29
CA VAL A 36 -5.75 -4.85 1.71
C VAL A 36 -4.48 -4.24 1.15
N ALA A 37 -3.34 -4.73 1.62
CA ALA A 37 -2.03 -4.42 1.09
C ALA A 37 -1.50 -5.61 0.30
N VAL A 38 -1.04 -5.39 -0.93
CA VAL A 38 -0.30 -6.36 -1.73
C VAL A 38 1.06 -5.76 -2.07
N THR A 39 2.11 -6.49 -1.71
CA THR A 39 3.50 -6.11 -2.03
C THR A 39 4.00 -6.94 -3.19
N ALA A 40 4.59 -6.30 -4.18
CA ALA A 40 5.14 -6.95 -5.35
C ALA A 40 6.60 -6.55 -5.60
N SER A 41 7.39 -7.48 -6.14
CA SER A 41 8.75 -7.25 -6.60
C SER A 41 8.78 -6.37 -7.86
N ALA A 42 9.96 -5.93 -8.29
CA ALA A 42 10.15 -5.25 -9.57
C ALA A 42 9.68 -6.10 -10.77
N GLY A 43 9.76 -7.43 -10.68
CA GLY A 43 9.25 -8.37 -11.67
C GLY A 43 7.73 -8.63 -11.60
N HIS A 44 7.03 -7.95 -10.70
CA HIS A 44 5.59 -8.06 -10.44
C HIS A 44 5.15 -9.36 -9.75
N GLU A 45 6.07 -10.08 -9.13
CA GLU A 45 5.73 -11.24 -8.30
C GLU A 45 5.21 -10.78 -6.93
N VAL A 46 4.13 -11.41 -6.46
CA VAL A 46 3.57 -11.10 -5.14
C VAL A 46 4.51 -11.63 -4.06
N VAL A 47 5.09 -10.73 -3.28
CA VAL A 47 5.99 -11.02 -2.16
C VAL A 47 5.21 -11.19 -0.86
N ASP A 48 4.20 -10.33 -0.66
CA ASP A 48 3.35 -10.34 0.52
C ASP A 48 1.93 -9.88 0.18
N ARG A 49 0.96 -10.38 0.94
CA ARG A 49 -0.41 -9.90 0.92
C ARG A 49 -1.00 -10.01 2.31
N ARG A 50 -1.62 -8.95 2.76
CA ARG A 50 -2.25 -8.92 4.08
C ARG A 50 -3.34 -7.88 4.20
N ARG A 51 -4.19 -8.05 5.20
CA ARG A 51 -5.01 -6.99 5.74
C ARG A 51 -4.16 -6.16 6.69
N ILE A 52 -4.29 -4.85 6.63
CA ILE A 52 -3.72 -3.90 7.58
C ILE A 52 -4.84 -3.09 8.24
N GLU A 53 -4.67 -2.79 9.51
CA GLU A 53 -5.60 -1.93 10.25
C GLU A 53 -5.17 -0.47 10.12
N LEU A 54 -6.14 0.39 9.83
CA LEU A 54 -5.93 1.82 9.63
C LEU A 54 -6.48 2.66 10.78
N ILE A 55 -7.03 2.03 11.81
CA ILE A 55 -7.62 2.69 12.98
C ILE A 55 -7.45 1.80 14.19
N GLU A 56 -7.34 2.40 15.38
CA GLU A 56 -7.26 1.64 16.63
C GLU A 56 -8.60 1.01 17.00
N PRO A 57 -8.61 -0.13 17.69
CA PRO A 57 -9.85 -0.77 18.13
C PRO A 57 -10.72 0.16 18.97
N GLY A 58 -12.01 0.15 18.69
CA GLY A 58 -12.99 0.94 19.42
C GLY A 58 -13.22 2.35 18.90
N MET A 59 -12.41 2.83 17.98
CA MET A 59 -12.63 4.12 17.32
C MET A 59 -13.65 3.99 16.17
N PRO A 60 -14.48 5.03 15.90
CA PRO A 60 -15.44 5.00 14.81
C PRO A 60 -14.73 5.05 13.46
N ALA A 61 -15.07 4.13 12.56
CA ALA A 61 -14.44 4.04 11.24
C ALA A 61 -14.97 5.05 10.21
N ALA A 62 -16.15 5.63 10.47
CA ALA A 62 -16.81 6.60 9.59
C ALA A 62 -17.26 7.84 10.35
N PRO A 63 -16.34 8.60 10.99
CA PRO A 63 -16.70 9.68 11.90
C PRO A 63 -17.48 10.79 11.20
N ILE A 64 -17.17 11.12 9.94
CA ILE A 64 -17.82 12.23 9.21
C ILE A 64 -19.20 11.80 8.72
N GLU A 65 -19.29 10.62 8.13
CA GLU A 65 -20.54 10.13 7.51
C GLU A 65 -21.58 9.71 8.55
N HIS A 66 -21.14 9.18 9.71
CA HIS A 66 -22.05 8.60 10.69
C HIS A 66 -22.00 9.28 12.04
N ASP A 67 -20.88 9.27 12.74
CA ASP A 67 -20.80 9.58 14.17
C ASP A 67 -20.91 11.08 14.45
N ALA A 68 -20.44 11.92 13.53
CA ALA A 68 -20.55 13.36 13.66
C ALA A 68 -21.92 13.93 13.30
N LYS A 69 -22.84 13.17 12.70
CA LYS A 69 -24.15 13.69 12.27
C LYS A 69 -24.95 14.42 13.35
N PRO A 70 -25.07 13.90 14.58
CA PRO A 70 -25.80 14.56 15.65
C PRO A 70 -25.03 15.71 16.32
N LEU A 71 -23.75 15.93 16.00
CA LEU A 71 -22.89 16.89 16.68
C LEU A 71 -22.93 18.27 16.00
N ASP A 72 -22.66 19.33 16.75
CA ASP A 72 -22.33 20.63 16.17
C ASP A 72 -20.96 20.58 15.46
N ASP A 73 -20.65 21.62 14.67
CA ASP A 73 -19.44 21.63 13.84
C ASP A 73 -18.15 21.58 14.69
N ALA A 74 -18.13 22.20 15.86
CA ALA A 74 -16.96 22.19 16.75
C ALA A 74 -16.75 20.82 17.41
N ALA A 75 -17.82 20.14 17.84
CA ALA A 75 -17.75 18.79 18.39
C ALA A 75 -17.39 17.77 17.31
N ALA A 76 -17.93 17.93 16.10
CA ALA A 76 -17.59 17.10 14.95
C ALA A 76 -16.11 17.22 14.57
N ALA A 77 -15.59 18.45 14.50
CA ALA A 77 -14.17 18.68 14.20
C ALA A 77 -13.25 18.03 15.25
N ARG A 78 -13.61 18.09 16.55
CA ARG A 78 -12.84 17.39 17.61
C ARG A 78 -12.86 15.87 17.43
N LEU A 79 -14.03 15.28 17.18
CA LEU A 79 -14.16 13.85 16.94
C LEU A 79 -13.32 13.40 15.74
N VAL A 80 -13.41 14.11 14.61
CA VAL A 80 -12.64 13.78 13.40
C VAL A 80 -11.15 13.92 13.63
N ALA A 81 -10.71 14.95 14.37
CA ALA A 81 -9.29 15.11 14.73
C ALA A 81 -8.78 13.96 15.61
N GLU A 82 -9.56 13.48 16.56
CA GLU A 82 -9.24 12.33 17.40
C GLU A 82 -9.13 11.04 16.57
N VAL A 83 -10.11 10.81 15.69
CA VAL A 83 -10.11 9.65 14.79
C VAL A 83 -8.92 9.69 13.82
N ARG A 84 -8.63 10.86 13.24
CA ARG A 84 -7.46 11.03 12.35
C ARG A 84 -6.14 10.74 13.10
N ALA A 85 -6.00 11.20 14.35
CA ALA A 85 -4.82 10.91 15.15
C ALA A 85 -4.68 9.40 15.44
N SER A 86 -5.79 8.72 15.74
CA SER A 86 -5.84 7.26 15.90
C SER A 86 -5.45 6.56 14.58
N ALA A 87 -6.00 7.03 13.46
CA ALA A 87 -5.69 6.47 12.14
C ALA A 87 -4.21 6.61 11.79
N LEU A 88 -3.57 7.74 12.09
CA LEU A 88 -2.13 7.94 11.90
C LEU A 88 -1.31 6.93 12.71
N ARG A 89 -1.63 6.71 13.99
CA ARG A 89 -0.91 5.74 14.84
C ARG A 89 -1.09 4.31 14.33
N ALA A 90 -2.30 3.88 14.07
CA ALA A 90 -2.59 2.51 13.64
C ALA A 90 -2.00 2.21 12.25
N THR A 91 -2.14 3.16 11.31
CA THR A 91 -1.55 3.05 9.97
C THR A 91 -0.03 2.97 10.05
N SER A 92 0.60 3.88 10.81
CA SER A 92 2.06 3.86 10.98
C SER A 92 2.54 2.52 11.54
N ALA A 93 1.93 2.01 12.61
CA ALA A 93 2.29 0.72 13.19
C ALA A 93 2.09 -0.44 12.19
N SER A 94 0.99 -0.44 11.43
CA SER A 94 0.73 -1.46 10.41
C SER A 94 1.77 -1.44 9.28
N LEU A 95 2.18 -0.26 8.83
CA LEU A 95 3.20 -0.10 7.78
C LEU A 95 4.59 -0.46 8.27
N ASP A 96 4.94 -0.18 9.53
CA ASP A 96 6.20 -0.60 10.13
C ASP A 96 6.30 -2.13 10.24
N GLN A 97 5.20 -2.79 10.66
CA GLN A 97 5.11 -4.25 10.68
C GLN A 97 5.23 -4.86 9.28
N LEU A 98 4.58 -4.24 8.28
CA LEU A 98 4.70 -4.66 6.89
C LEU A 98 6.15 -4.56 6.44
N ALA A 99 6.79 -3.39 6.58
CA ALA A 99 8.17 -3.15 6.15
C ALA A 99 9.16 -4.10 6.82
N ALA A 100 9.01 -4.34 8.13
CA ALA A 100 9.87 -5.25 8.89
C ALA A 100 9.77 -6.73 8.45
N SER A 101 8.68 -7.13 7.80
CA SER A 101 8.46 -8.52 7.35
C SER A 101 8.92 -8.78 5.91
N LEU A 102 9.30 -7.76 5.17
CA LEU A 102 9.65 -7.87 3.76
C LEU A 102 11.14 -8.14 3.55
N PRO A 103 11.52 -8.84 2.47
CA PRO A 103 12.93 -9.17 2.19
C PRO A 103 13.74 -7.95 1.69
N GLY A 104 13.07 -6.86 1.31
CA GLY A 104 13.72 -5.64 0.78
C GLY A 104 12.95 -4.38 1.12
N PRO A 105 13.54 -3.19 0.85
CA PRO A 105 12.92 -1.92 1.19
C PRO A 105 11.68 -1.64 0.33
N ILE A 106 10.67 -1.03 0.94
CA ILE A 106 9.53 -0.48 0.19
C ILE A 106 9.99 0.82 -0.46
N VAL A 107 9.82 0.94 -1.79
CA VAL A 107 10.19 2.14 -2.55
C VAL A 107 8.99 3.00 -2.91
N SER A 108 7.81 2.40 -3.04
CA SER A 108 6.60 3.14 -3.38
C SER A 108 5.33 2.52 -2.80
N MET A 109 4.30 3.37 -2.66
CA MET A 109 2.95 2.99 -2.28
C MET A 109 1.96 3.55 -3.30
N SER A 110 1.07 2.68 -3.78
CA SER A 110 -0.01 3.06 -4.71
C SER A 110 -1.33 3.13 -3.98
N LEU A 111 -2.02 4.27 -4.07
CA LEU A 111 -3.26 4.59 -3.39
C LEU A 111 -4.37 4.92 -4.39
N ARG A 112 -5.63 4.68 -4.02
CA ARG A 112 -6.76 5.16 -4.80
C ARG A 112 -6.73 6.68 -4.89
N ALA A 113 -6.91 7.22 -6.11
CA ALA A 113 -6.97 8.65 -6.35
C ALA A 113 -8.16 9.29 -5.63
N TRP A 114 -7.93 10.46 -5.06
CA TRP A 114 -8.93 11.34 -4.47
C TRP A 114 -8.76 12.76 -5.01
N PRO A 115 -9.80 13.64 -4.94
CA PRO A 115 -9.68 15.03 -5.35
C PRO A 115 -8.62 15.76 -4.50
N LEU A 116 -7.63 16.37 -5.15
CA LEU A 116 -6.56 17.12 -4.45
C LEU A 116 -7.05 18.44 -3.86
N ASP A 117 -8.17 18.95 -4.37
CA ASP A 117 -8.87 20.13 -3.91
C ASP A 117 -10.00 19.82 -2.91
N PHE A 118 -9.95 18.65 -2.26
CA PHE A 118 -10.93 18.27 -1.25
C PHE A 118 -10.86 19.23 -0.06
N PRO A 119 -11.99 19.77 0.42
CA PRO A 119 -11.99 20.79 1.47
C PRO A 119 -11.42 20.24 2.79
N ASP A 120 -10.64 21.07 3.50
CA ASP A 120 -10.12 20.71 4.84
C ASP A 120 -11.10 21.00 5.98
N ASP A 121 -12.06 21.90 5.75
CA ASP A 121 -13.06 22.31 6.75
C ASP A 121 -14.09 21.17 6.97
N ILE A 122 -14.13 20.64 8.18
CA ILE A 122 -15.05 19.56 8.57
C ILE A 122 -16.52 19.99 8.43
N ALA A 123 -16.86 21.26 8.68
CA ALA A 123 -18.22 21.74 8.49
C ALA A 123 -18.65 21.70 7.01
N VAL A 124 -17.70 21.83 6.09
CA VAL A 124 -17.93 21.67 4.65
C VAL A 124 -17.97 20.19 4.26
N GLN A 125 -17.04 19.38 4.77
CA GLN A 125 -16.95 17.94 4.48
C GLN A 125 -18.22 17.17 4.89
N ARG A 126 -18.93 17.62 5.92
CA ARG A 126 -20.18 17.00 6.42
C ARG A 126 -21.40 17.25 5.54
N ARG A 127 -21.26 17.98 4.45
CA ARG A 127 -22.38 18.40 3.58
C ARG A 127 -22.20 17.86 2.16
N PRO A 128 -23.32 17.70 1.40
CA PRO A 128 -23.23 17.42 -0.02
C PRO A 128 -22.35 18.41 -0.77
N PRO A 129 -21.53 17.97 -1.72
CA PRO A 129 -21.40 16.58 -2.21
C PRO A 129 -20.26 15.79 -1.53
N TYR A 130 -19.72 16.25 -0.40
CA TYR A 130 -18.46 15.74 0.16
C TYR A 130 -18.64 14.60 1.15
N GLU A 131 -19.72 14.58 1.92
CA GLU A 131 -19.93 13.70 3.07
C GLU A 131 -19.77 12.21 2.75
N SER A 132 -20.24 11.78 1.60
CA SER A 132 -20.20 10.37 1.18
C SER A 132 -18.81 9.80 0.89
N ARG A 133 -17.81 10.68 0.82
CA ARG A 133 -16.41 10.27 0.54
C ARG A 133 -15.41 10.83 1.52
N ALA A 134 -15.83 11.70 2.44
CA ALA A 134 -14.92 12.42 3.32
C ALA A 134 -14.07 11.49 4.19
N ASP A 135 -14.68 10.48 4.80
CA ASP A 135 -13.94 9.47 5.58
C ASP A 135 -12.94 8.68 4.71
N SER A 136 -13.34 8.29 3.49
CA SER A 136 -12.42 7.61 2.56
C SER A 136 -11.24 8.49 2.16
N VAL A 137 -11.46 9.80 1.94
CA VAL A 137 -10.39 10.76 1.64
C VAL A 137 -9.45 10.91 2.83
N MET A 138 -9.98 11.01 4.05
CA MET A 138 -9.18 11.05 5.27
C MET A 138 -8.21 9.87 5.36
N TYR A 139 -8.66 8.63 5.12
CA TYR A 139 -7.78 7.46 5.13
C TYR A 139 -6.75 7.47 4.00
N CYS A 140 -7.10 7.96 2.80
CA CYS A 140 -6.12 8.14 1.73
C CYS A 140 -5.03 9.13 2.12
N GLN A 141 -5.39 10.27 2.71
CA GLN A 141 -4.45 11.28 3.18
C GLN A 141 -3.53 10.71 4.26
N VAL A 142 -4.08 9.99 5.26
CA VAL A 142 -3.29 9.35 6.32
C VAL A 142 -2.28 8.36 5.76
N LEU A 143 -2.70 7.50 4.81
CA LEU A 143 -1.80 6.55 4.14
C LEU A 143 -0.69 7.27 3.37
N SER A 144 -1.05 8.35 2.68
CA SER A 144 -0.10 9.18 1.93
C SER A 144 0.92 9.87 2.85
N ASP A 145 0.45 10.48 3.94
CA ASP A 145 1.31 11.12 4.93
C ASP A 145 2.31 10.10 5.52
N CYS A 146 1.82 8.93 5.94
CA CYS A 146 2.67 7.85 6.47
C CYS A 146 3.69 7.31 5.45
N ALA A 147 3.35 7.28 4.15
CA ALA A 147 4.28 6.89 3.10
C ALA A 147 5.37 7.94 2.89
N TYR A 148 5.00 9.23 2.83
CA TYR A 148 5.96 10.33 2.69
C TYR A 148 6.93 10.42 3.87
N GLU A 149 6.47 10.23 5.11
CA GLU A 149 7.33 10.17 6.30
C GLU A 149 8.42 9.09 6.22
N ARG A 150 8.15 8.01 5.47
CA ARG A 150 9.09 6.90 5.24
C ARG A 150 9.95 7.08 3.99
N GLY A 151 9.78 8.18 3.27
CA GLY A 151 10.49 8.45 2.02
C GLY A 151 10.00 7.59 0.84
N TRP A 152 8.81 6.98 0.94
CA TRP A 152 8.24 6.19 -0.16
C TRP A 152 7.57 7.11 -1.19
N GLN A 153 7.71 6.76 -2.47
CA GLN A 153 6.97 7.45 -3.52
C GLN A 153 5.49 7.08 -3.44
N VAL A 154 4.60 8.07 -3.61
CA VAL A 154 3.15 7.84 -3.64
C VAL A 154 2.65 7.98 -5.06
N HIS A 155 1.96 6.92 -5.54
CA HIS A 155 1.31 6.89 -6.84
C HIS A 155 -0.21 6.79 -6.66
N LEU A 156 -0.96 7.54 -7.46
CA LEU A 156 -2.42 7.52 -7.40
C LEU A 156 -3.00 6.74 -8.58
N TYR A 157 -3.94 5.85 -8.30
CA TYR A 157 -4.58 5.03 -9.34
C TYR A 157 -6.11 5.20 -9.36
N GLY A 158 -6.70 5.07 -10.54
CA GLY A 158 -8.15 4.99 -10.72
C GLY A 158 -8.66 3.56 -10.50
N ALA A 159 -9.48 3.35 -9.46
CA ALA A 159 -9.91 1.99 -9.07
C ALA A 159 -10.76 1.26 -10.15
N LYS A 160 -11.35 2.00 -11.11
CA LYS A 160 -12.14 1.41 -12.20
C LYS A 160 -11.27 0.87 -13.33
N ASP A 161 -10.10 1.49 -13.55
CA ASP A 161 -9.30 1.30 -14.77
C ASP A 161 -7.97 0.62 -14.51
N VAL A 162 -7.53 0.53 -13.25
CA VAL A 162 -6.19 0.07 -12.87
C VAL A 162 -5.88 -1.37 -13.35
N GLU A 163 -6.85 -2.29 -13.28
CA GLU A 163 -6.65 -3.67 -13.76
C GLU A 163 -6.45 -3.69 -15.29
N ALA A 164 -7.20 -2.87 -16.03
CA ALA A 164 -7.05 -2.77 -17.49
C ALA A 164 -5.73 -2.09 -17.88
N GLN A 165 -5.33 -1.03 -17.16
CA GLN A 165 -4.04 -0.37 -17.36
C GLN A 165 -2.87 -1.32 -17.09
N ALA A 166 -2.90 -2.06 -15.99
CA ALA A 166 -1.89 -3.06 -15.66
C ALA A 166 -1.81 -4.16 -16.73
N ALA A 167 -2.96 -4.65 -17.21
CA ALA A 167 -3.00 -5.63 -18.30
C ALA A 167 -2.39 -5.08 -19.59
N GLY A 168 -2.63 -3.81 -19.92
CA GLY A 168 -2.01 -3.14 -21.06
C GLY A 168 -0.49 -3.04 -20.95
N ILE A 169 0.04 -2.72 -19.76
CA ILE A 169 1.49 -2.65 -19.48
C ILE A 169 2.12 -4.05 -19.62
N LEU A 170 1.48 -5.08 -19.09
CA LEU A 170 1.99 -6.45 -19.07
C LEU A 170 1.90 -7.16 -20.43
N GLY A 171 0.98 -6.74 -21.31
CA GLY A 171 0.73 -7.38 -22.59
C GLY A 171 0.39 -8.87 -22.44
N GLU A 172 1.12 -9.73 -23.13
CA GLU A 172 0.93 -11.20 -23.10
C GLU A 172 1.11 -11.82 -21.70
N ARG A 173 1.88 -11.15 -20.83
CA ARG A 173 2.13 -11.60 -19.45
C ARG A 173 0.94 -11.35 -18.49
N ALA A 174 -0.09 -10.60 -18.92
CA ALA A 174 -1.17 -10.19 -18.05
C ALA A 174 -1.91 -11.39 -17.40
N GLY A 175 -2.18 -12.44 -18.18
CA GLY A 175 -2.81 -13.66 -17.67
C GLY A 175 -2.01 -14.32 -16.57
N ASP A 176 -0.70 -14.41 -16.74
CA ASP A 176 0.20 -15.01 -15.75
C ASP A 176 0.32 -14.13 -14.50
N VAL A 177 0.60 -12.86 -14.65
CA VAL A 177 0.90 -11.97 -13.50
C VAL A 177 -0.36 -11.68 -12.68
N LEU A 178 -1.47 -11.33 -13.32
CA LEU A 178 -2.72 -10.97 -12.62
C LEU A 178 -3.56 -12.19 -12.23
N GLY A 179 -3.48 -13.29 -13.01
CA GLY A 179 -4.29 -14.49 -12.79
C GLY A 179 -3.64 -15.54 -11.88
N ARG A 180 -2.34 -15.76 -12.01
CA ARG A 180 -1.59 -16.80 -11.26
C ARG A 180 -1.72 -16.72 -9.74
N PRO A 181 -1.68 -15.53 -9.08
CA PRO A 181 -1.69 -15.48 -7.62
C PRO A 181 -2.87 -16.19 -6.97
N ARG A 182 -4.04 -16.21 -7.62
CA ARG A 182 -5.20 -16.95 -7.12
C ARG A 182 -4.93 -18.47 -7.02
N ALA A 183 -4.24 -19.02 -7.99
CA ALA A 183 -3.95 -20.46 -8.04
C ALA A 183 -2.77 -20.84 -7.13
N THR A 184 -1.74 -20.00 -7.06
CA THR A 184 -0.49 -20.31 -6.35
C THR A 184 -0.55 -19.96 -4.86
N LEU A 185 -1.22 -18.86 -4.49
CA LEU A 185 -1.29 -18.38 -3.12
C LEU A 185 -2.55 -18.83 -2.39
N GLY A 186 -3.55 -19.34 -3.12
CA GLY A 186 -4.82 -19.78 -2.55
C GLY A 186 -5.68 -18.61 -2.02
N PRO A 187 -6.78 -18.90 -1.27
CA PRO A 187 -7.63 -17.89 -0.66
C PRO A 187 -6.96 -17.22 0.56
N PRO A 188 -7.34 -15.97 0.90
CA PRO A 188 -8.22 -15.11 0.13
C PRO A 188 -7.49 -14.44 -1.04
N TRP A 189 -8.11 -14.42 -2.24
CA TRP A 189 -7.67 -13.63 -3.38
C TRP A 189 -8.89 -12.91 -3.98
N THR A 190 -9.23 -11.77 -3.37
CA THR A 190 -10.43 -11.00 -3.66
C THR A 190 -10.19 -9.96 -4.76
N LYS A 191 -11.22 -9.17 -5.10
CA LYS A 191 -11.10 -8.02 -5.97
C LYS A 191 -10.07 -7.02 -5.45
N ASP A 192 -10.04 -6.78 -4.13
CA ASP A 192 -9.09 -5.82 -3.54
C ASP A 192 -7.64 -6.26 -3.72
N HIS A 193 -7.34 -7.55 -3.59
CA HIS A 193 -6.00 -8.08 -3.88
C HIS A 193 -5.59 -7.86 -5.34
N ARG A 194 -6.53 -8.05 -6.29
CA ARG A 194 -6.23 -7.81 -7.72
C ARG A 194 -5.99 -6.34 -8.01
N ILE A 195 -6.85 -5.45 -7.47
CA ILE A 195 -6.69 -4.00 -7.60
C ILE A 195 -5.35 -3.56 -7.01
N SER A 196 -5.02 -4.04 -5.81
CA SER A 196 -3.76 -3.70 -5.14
C SER A 196 -2.55 -4.18 -5.94
N LEU A 197 -2.57 -5.41 -6.47
CA LEU A 197 -1.50 -5.89 -7.35
C LEU A 197 -1.40 -5.06 -8.63
N ALA A 198 -2.52 -4.80 -9.30
CA ALA A 198 -2.54 -3.98 -10.50
C ALA A 198 -1.97 -2.57 -10.25
N ALA A 199 -2.26 -1.99 -9.08
CA ALA A 199 -1.75 -0.68 -8.69
C ALA A 199 -0.21 -0.65 -8.55
N THR A 200 0.43 -1.75 -8.13
CA THR A 200 1.91 -1.83 -8.10
C THR A 200 2.53 -1.85 -9.49
N ILE A 201 1.81 -2.37 -10.48
CA ILE A 201 2.27 -2.47 -11.86
C ILE A 201 2.16 -1.13 -12.59
N VAL A 202 1.05 -0.42 -12.39
CA VAL A 202 0.83 0.91 -12.99
C VAL A 202 1.82 1.95 -12.46
N ALA A 203 2.38 1.74 -11.28
CA ALA A 203 3.38 2.58 -10.62
C ALA A 203 4.84 2.24 -11.01
N SER A 204 5.05 1.32 -11.95
CA SER A 204 6.39 0.83 -12.34
C SER A 204 7.04 1.66 -13.44
#